data_3c78ecf0923c617e594bfd4b5500a266
#
_entry.id   3c78ecf0923c617e594bfd4b5500a266
#
_cell.length_a   1.000
_cell.length_b   1.000
_cell.length_c   1.000
_cell.angle_alpha   90.00
_cell.angle_beta   90.00
_cell.angle_gamma   90.00
#
_symmetry.space_group_name_H-M   'P 1'
#
loop_
_entity.id
_entity.type
_entity.pdbx_description
1 polymer ?
#
loop_
_entity_poly.entity_id
_entity_poly.type
_entity_poly.pdbx_seq_one_letter_code
_entity_poly.pdbx_strand_id
1 'polypeptide(L)'
;MQIPFLDVGGDGPILHFAHPNAYPPECFRQFLAPLSEQYHVFAGIQRPLWANQKPEELADWQVLVDDMICLFEQQGWQNVIGVGHSLGAAVTMLTAVRHPEFFSKLALLDPVFLAPSLLQAAAQIPDAATQNPYVQGALNRRNLWTDKKAAFTHYRRKRVFNRWSDAALWDYVNNAIVPDGSGDVTLRYKREWEARFYSLLLQQGGAVWEALPDVRQPTLAVRALETDTLIPEGWQLWQELQPGATFIEAPDVSHLLIMERPLAMAQLVLDWLAEG
;
A
#
# COMPACT_ATOMS: atom_id res chain seq x y z
N MET A 1 6.55 4.67 21.95
CA MET A 1 7.38 3.84 21.05
C MET A 1 7.74 4.70 19.86
N GLN A 2 8.97 4.67 19.38
CA GLN A 2 9.37 5.39 18.16
C GLN A 2 8.90 4.60 16.94
N ILE A 3 8.16 5.24 16.04
CA ILE A 3 7.70 4.63 14.81
C ILE A 3 8.84 4.64 13.79
N PRO A 4 9.26 3.47 13.25
CA PRO A 4 10.33 3.43 12.27
C PRO A 4 9.86 3.92 10.89
N PHE A 5 10.77 4.54 10.14
CA PHE A 5 10.55 4.96 8.77
C PHE A 5 11.83 4.83 7.94
N LEU A 6 11.68 4.77 6.64
CA LEU A 6 12.76 4.83 5.66
C LEU A 6 12.88 6.29 5.18
N ASP A 7 14.05 6.88 5.29
CA ASP A 7 14.41 8.12 4.63
C ASP A 7 15.01 7.76 3.26
N VAL A 8 14.30 8.13 2.19
CA VAL A 8 14.72 7.89 0.80
C VAL A 8 15.65 9.02 0.33
N GLY A 9 15.56 10.19 0.98
CA GLY A 9 16.33 11.39 0.65
C GLY A 9 15.56 12.39 -0.18
N GLY A 10 16.29 13.39 -0.71
CA GLY A 10 15.76 14.54 -1.45
C GLY A 10 15.73 15.82 -0.60
N ASP A 11 15.59 16.98 -1.22
CA ASP A 11 15.71 18.31 -0.59
C ASP A 11 14.47 19.19 -0.84
N GLY A 12 13.32 18.64 -1.12
CA GLY A 12 12.08 19.37 -1.40
C GLY A 12 11.09 19.37 -0.25
N PRO A 13 9.83 19.74 -0.52
CA PRO A 13 8.73 19.54 0.39
C PRO A 13 8.62 18.06 0.80
N ILE A 14 8.13 17.80 2.01
CA ILE A 14 8.00 16.42 2.50
C ILE A 14 6.92 15.66 1.72
N LEU A 15 7.29 14.47 1.24
CA LEU A 15 6.42 13.49 0.66
C LEU A 15 6.50 12.19 1.48
N HIS A 16 5.37 11.74 2.00
CA HIS A 16 5.28 10.48 2.71
C HIS A 16 4.66 9.40 1.83
N PHE A 17 5.36 8.27 1.68
CA PHE A 17 4.85 7.09 0.99
C PHE A 17 4.37 6.03 1.99
N ALA A 18 3.10 5.63 1.86
CA ALA A 18 2.49 4.53 2.60
C ALA A 18 2.44 3.27 1.72
N HIS A 19 3.22 2.27 2.11
CA HIS A 19 3.38 1.03 1.33
C HIS A 19 2.18 0.08 1.46
N PRO A 20 1.93 -0.80 0.47
CA PRO A 20 0.87 -1.80 0.51
C PRO A 20 1.18 -2.94 1.48
N ASN A 21 0.17 -3.78 1.73
CA ASN A 21 0.32 -5.03 2.46
C ASN A 21 1.36 -5.96 1.81
N ALA A 22 2.17 -6.63 2.60
CA ALA A 22 3.18 -7.64 2.21
C ALA A 22 4.44 -7.14 1.47
N TYR A 23 4.59 -5.84 1.23
CA TYR A 23 5.73 -5.27 0.51
C TYR A 23 6.44 -4.23 1.36
N PRO A 24 7.67 -4.51 1.89
CA PRO A 24 8.49 -3.50 2.57
C PRO A 24 8.74 -2.26 1.69
N PRO A 25 8.82 -1.04 2.26
CA PRO A 25 8.92 0.18 1.48
C PRO A 25 10.18 0.25 0.59
N GLU A 26 11.26 -0.39 0.98
CA GLU A 26 12.51 -0.46 0.20
C GLU A 26 12.34 -1.18 -1.15
N CYS A 27 11.27 -1.98 -1.31
CA CYS A 27 10.95 -2.64 -2.58
C CYS A 27 10.56 -1.65 -3.69
N PHE A 28 10.15 -0.43 -3.33
CA PHE A 28 9.62 0.58 -4.25
C PHE A 28 10.66 1.58 -4.72
N ARG A 29 11.95 1.26 -4.62
CA ARG A 29 13.06 2.15 -4.97
C ARG A 29 12.90 2.80 -6.35
N GLN A 30 12.47 2.05 -7.38
CA GLN A 30 12.32 2.58 -8.74
C GLN A 30 11.16 3.58 -8.87
N PHE A 31 10.12 3.44 -8.04
CA PHE A 31 9.03 4.40 -7.97
C PHE A 31 9.40 5.63 -7.13
N LEU A 32 10.11 5.42 -6.02
CA LEU A 32 10.44 6.50 -5.07
C LEU A 32 11.62 7.36 -5.51
N ALA A 33 12.58 6.81 -6.25
CA ALA A 33 13.78 7.55 -6.67
C ALA A 33 13.45 8.79 -7.53
N PRO A 34 12.59 8.75 -8.57
CA PRO A 34 12.22 9.96 -9.29
C PRO A 34 11.52 11.01 -8.43
N LEU A 35 10.71 10.58 -7.46
CA LEU A 35 10.04 11.49 -6.52
C LEU A 35 11.06 12.21 -5.64
N SER A 36 12.13 11.54 -5.21
CA SER A 36 13.17 12.12 -4.38
C SER A 36 14.08 13.15 -5.10
N GLU A 37 13.95 13.29 -6.41
CA GLU A 37 14.63 14.37 -7.16
C GLU A 37 13.97 15.75 -6.92
N GLN A 38 12.71 15.79 -6.47
CA GLN A 38 11.95 17.04 -6.26
C GLN A 38 11.41 17.17 -4.82
N TYR A 39 11.31 16.08 -4.07
CA TYR A 39 10.72 16.03 -2.73
C TYR A 39 11.66 15.34 -1.75
N HIS A 40 11.58 15.69 -0.46
CA HIS A 40 12.19 14.87 0.57
C HIS A 40 11.23 13.70 0.88
N VAL A 41 11.58 12.50 0.44
CA VAL A 41 10.72 11.33 0.47
C VAL A 41 10.99 10.48 1.71
N PHE A 42 9.94 10.26 2.49
CA PHE A 42 9.94 9.32 3.62
C PHE A 42 8.92 8.19 3.39
N ALA A 43 9.17 7.01 3.92
CA ALA A 43 8.19 5.93 3.90
C ALA A 43 8.06 5.32 5.30
N GLY A 44 6.87 5.43 5.89
CA GLY A 44 6.56 4.79 7.16
C GLY A 44 6.67 3.27 7.06
N ILE A 45 7.33 2.64 8.04
CA ILE A 45 7.46 1.18 8.10
C ILE A 45 6.31 0.65 8.95
N GLN A 46 5.42 -0.16 8.37
CA GLN A 46 4.25 -0.72 9.05
C GLN A 46 4.62 -1.82 10.06
N ARG A 47 3.75 -2.01 11.08
CA ARG A 47 3.91 -2.96 12.20
C ARG A 47 4.42 -4.36 11.86
N PRO A 48 4.03 -5.01 10.75
CA PRO A 48 4.56 -6.33 10.39
C PRO A 48 6.09 -6.42 10.27
N LEU A 49 6.74 -5.28 10.10
CA LEU A 49 8.19 -5.16 9.98
C LEU A 49 8.88 -4.72 11.28
N TRP A 50 8.12 -4.46 12.35
CA TRP A 50 8.67 -4.09 13.66
C TRP A 50 9.01 -5.34 14.47
N ALA A 51 10.00 -5.20 15.35
CA ALA A 51 10.35 -6.26 16.28
C ALA A 51 9.22 -6.52 17.29
N ASN A 52 9.01 -7.78 17.63
CA ASN A 52 8.11 -8.23 18.70
C ASN A 52 6.61 -7.92 18.52
N GLN A 53 6.17 -7.56 17.31
CA GLN A 53 4.76 -7.39 17.01
C GLN A 53 4.13 -8.73 16.56
N LYS A 54 2.85 -8.91 16.86
CA LYS A 54 2.09 -10.12 16.51
C LYS A 54 0.85 -9.77 15.69
N PRO A 55 0.47 -10.59 14.69
CA PRO A 55 -0.70 -10.34 13.85
C PRO A 55 -2.00 -10.21 14.64
N GLU A 56 -2.12 -10.92 15.77
CA GLU A 56 -3.31 -10.91 16.62
C GLU A 56 -3.54 -9.58 17.32
N GLU A 57 -2.50 -8.76 17.47
CA GLU A 57 -2.54 -7.44 18.06
C GLU A 57 -3.12 -6.38 17.12
N LEU A 58 -3.25 -6.69 15.83
CA LEU A 58 -3.93 -5.85 14.85
C LEU A 58 -5.45 -6.09 14.94
N ALA A 59 -6.14 -5.26 15.70
CA ALA A 59 -7.59 -5.35 15.85
C ALA A 59 -8.32 -4.94 14.56
N ASP A 60 -7.90 -3.82 13.99
CA ASP A 60 -8.46 -3.19 12.79
C ASP A 60 -7.42 -2.29 12.08
N TRP A 61 -7.82 -1.61 11.01
CA TRP A 61 -6.93 -0.68 10.28
C TRP A 61 -6.72 0.65 11.01
N GLN A 62 -7.56 0.98 11.99
CA GLN A 62 -7.37 2.19 12.81
C GLN A 62 -6.04 2.16 13.55
N VAL A 63 -5.55 0.97 13.90
CA VAL A 63 -4.22 0.77 14.49
C VAL A 63 -3.10 1.30 13.57
N LEU A 64 -3.23 1.15 12.23
CA LEU A 64 -2.26 1.69 11.28
C LEU A 64 -2.42 3.20 11.10
N VAL A 65 -3.65 3.70 11.18
CA VAL A 65 -3.93 5.14 11.17
C VAL A 65 -3.31 5.79 12.39
N ASP A 66 -3.46 5.20 13.58
CA ASP A 66 -2.84 5.67 14.83
C ASP A 66 -1.31 5.65 14.76
N ASP A 67 -0.73 4.63 14.12
CA ASP A 67 0.71 4.56 13.89
C ASP A 67 1.21 5.68 12.97
N MET A 68 0.47 5.99 11.91
CA MET A 68 0.82 7.09 10.99
C MET A 68 0.69 8.45 11.68
N ILE A 69 -0.38 8.66 12.47
CA ILE A 69 -0.55 9.86 13.29
C ILE A 69 0.65 10.02 14.23
N CYS A 70 0.98 8.97 14.98
CA CYS A 70 2.09 8.96 15.91
C CYS A 70 3.43 9.25 15.21
N LEU A 71 3.67 8.70 14.01
CA LEU A 71 4.85 9.01 13.20
C LEU A 71 4.92 10.51 12.88
N PHE A 72 3.83 11.09 12.37
CA PHE A 72 3.79 12.49 11.96
C PHE A 72 3.97 13.44 13.14
N GLU A 73 3.34 13.13 14.28
CA GLU A 73 3.53 13.87 15.53
C GLU A 73 4.98 13.80 16.03
N GLN A 74 5.60 12.61 16.02
CA GLN A 74 6.99 12.42 16.44
C GLN A 74 8.00 13.19 15.59
N GLN A 75 7.71 13.33 14.28
CA GLN A 75 8.56 14.05 13.35
C GLN A 75 8.19 15.55 13.22
N GLY A 76 7.06 15.96 13.80
CA GLY A 76 6.53 17.32 13.62
C GLY A 76 6.09 17.61 12.18
N TRP A 77 5.71 16.60 11.41
CA TRP A 77 5.33 16.76 10.01
C TRP A 77 3.91 17.33 9.86
N GLN A 78 3.79 18.35 9.05
CA GLN A 78 2.53 18.98 8.63
C GLN A 78 2.62 19.38 7.16
N ASN A 79 1.48 19.54 6.50
CA ASN A 79 1.39 19.89 5.08
C ASN A 79 2.18 18.94 4.15
N VAL A 80 2.23 17.66 4.51
CA VAL A 80 2.95 16.61 3.77
C VAL A 80 2.16 16.22 2.52
N ILE A 81 2.85 15.86 1.44
CA ILE A 81 2.23 15.20 0.30
C ILE A 81 2.10 13.72 0.66
N GLY A 82 0.86 13.25 0.79
CA GLY A 82 0.57 11.84 1.08
C GLY A 82 0.45 11.01 -0.20
N VAL A 83 1.35 10.05 -0.39
CA VAL A 83 1.28 9.09 -1.49
C VAL A 83 1.06 7.70 -0.89
N GLY A 84 0.00 7.02 -1.30
CA GLY A 84 -0.29 5.68 -0.81
C GLY A 84 -0.66 4.71 -1.92
N HIS A 85 -0.32 3.43 -1.72
CA HIS A 85 -0.74 2.36 -2.62
C HIS A 85 -1.52 1.29 -1.85
N SER A 86 -2.64 0.82 -2.44
CA SER A 86 -3.43 -0.28 -1.86
C SER A 86 -3.88 0.01 -0.41
N LEU A 87 -3.50 -0.82 0.56
CA LEU A 87 -3.73 -0.59 2.00
C LEU A 87 -3.13 0.74 2.47
N GLY A 88 -1.91 1.07 2.00
CA GLY A 88 -1.27 2.34 2.33
C GLY A 88 -2.08 3.55 1.87
N ALA A 89 -2.74 3.46 0.71
CA ALA A 89 -3.64 4.52 0.23
C ALA A 89 -4.88 4.68 1.13
N ALA A 90 -5.49 3.57 1.57
CA ALA A 90 -6.61 3.61 2.49
C ALA A 90 -6.22 4.22 3.84
N VAL A 91 -5.08 3.82 4.41
CA VAL A 91 -4.56 4.36 5.67
C VAL A 91 -4.22 5.85 5.55
N THR A 92 -3.60 6.27 4.43
CA THR A 92 -3.30 7.70 4.17
C THR A 92 -4.58 8.53 4.12
N MET A 93 -5.61 8.06 3.41
CA MET A 93 -6.91 8.74 3.30
C MET A 93 -7.59 8.83 4.66
N LEU A 94 -7.68 7.73 5.42
CA LEU A 94 -8.29 7.71 6.76
C LEU A 94 -7.55 8.62 7.74
N THR A 95 -6.22 8.70 7.64
CA THR A 95 -5.41 9.63 8.44
C THR A 95 -5.70 11.08 8.07
N ALA A 96 -5.84 11.39 6.76
CA ALA A 96 -6.14 12.74 6.28
C ALA A 96 -7.54 13.22 6.71
N VAL A 97 -8.51 12.33 6.86
CA VAL A 97 -9.83 12.67 7.42
C VAL A 97 -9.74 13.00 8.91
N ARG A 98 -8.97 12.22 9.68
CA ARG A 98 -8.82 12.44 11.13
C ARG A 98 -7.93 13.64 11.48
N HIS A 99 -6.89 13.88 10.69
CA HIS A 99 -5.88 14.92 10.86
C HIS A 99 -5.62 15.64 9.54
N PRO A 100 -6.57 16.48 9.09
CA PRO A 100 -6.45 17.15 7.80
C PRO A 100 -5.24 18.10 7.70
N GLU A 101 -4.72 18.60 8.81
CA GLU A 101 -3.54 19.46 8.91
C GLU A 101 -2.23 18.73 8.54
N PHE A 102 -2.20 17.41 8.58
CA PHE A 102 -1.00 16.65 8.21
C PHE A 102 -0.72 16.66 6.73
N PHE A 103 -1.75 16.78 5.90
CA PHE A 103 -1.60 16.62 4.45
C PHE A 103 -1.99 17.86 3.66
N SER A 104 -1.16 18.24 2.69
CA SER A 104 -1.44 19.28 1.69
C SER A 104 -2.14 18.72 0.45
N LYS A 105 -1.75 17.51 0.01
CA LYS A 105 -2.26 16.82 -1.18
C LYS A 105 -2.21 15.30 -0.94
N LEU A 106 -3.07 14.55 -1.63
CA LEU A 106 -3.10 13.09 -1.58
C LEU A 106 -2.98 12.48 -2.98
N ALA A 107 -2.10 11.49 -3.18
CA ALA A 107 -2.08 10.62 -4.36
C ALA A 107 -2.37 9.18 -3.92
N LEU A 108 -3.56 8.71 -4.23
CA LEU A 108 -4.08 7.39 -3.82
C LEU A 108 -4.06 6.44 -5.01
N LEU A 109 -3.06 5.54 -5.03
CA LEU A 109 -2.78 4.65 -6.14
C LEU A 109 -3.44 3.29 -5.90
N ASP A 110 -4.44 2.99 -6.68
CA ASP A 110 -5.25 1.74 -6.65
C ASP A 110 -5.57 1.27 -5.21
N PRO A 111 -6.27 2.12 -4.41
CA PRO A 111 -6.54 1.82 -3.01
C PRO A 111 -7.41 0.58 -2.86
N VAL A 112 -7.30 -0.06 -1.68
CA VAL A 112 -8.13 -1.23 -1.33
C VAL A 112 -9.54 -0.78 -0.90
N PHE A 113 -10.29 -0.17 -1.83
CA PHE A 113 -11.67 0.27 -1.66
C PHE A 113 -12.61 -0.77 -2.28
N LEU A 114 -12.95 -1.80 -1.49
CA LEU A 114 -13.85 -2.86 -1.96
C LEU A 114 -15.26 -2.31 -2.22
N ALA A 115 -15.81 -2.64 -3.38
CA ALA A 115 -17.16 -2.21 -3.74
C ALA A 115 -18.20 -2.68 -2.72
N PRO A 116 -19.23 -1.86 -2.43
CA PRO A 116 -20.29 -2.20 -1.47
C PRO A 116 -20.98 -3.53 -1.76
N SER A 117 -21.20 -3.88 -3.03
CA SER A 117 -21.76 -5.18 -3.43
C SER A 117 -20.91 -6.36 -2.99
N LEU A 118 -19.57 -6.25 -3.07
CA LEU A 118 -18.65 -7.29 -2.61
C LEU A 118 -18.66 -7.42 -1.09
N LEU A 119 -18.71 -6.30 -0.37
CA LEU A 119 -18.83 -6.29 1.09
C LEU A 119 -20.14 -6.91 1.56
N GLN A 120 -21.25 -6.56 0.90
CA GLN A 120 -22.56 -7.12 1.19
C GLN A 120 -22.63 -8.62 0.89
N ALA A 121 -22.09 -9.07 -0.24
CA ALA A 121 -22.04 -10.48 -0.60
C ALA A 121 -21.20 -11.27 0.43
N ALA A 122 -20.04 -10.75 0.82
CA ALA A 122 -19.19 -11.38 1.82
C ALA A 122 -19.85 -11.48 3.21
N ALA A 123 -20.66 -10.50 3.60
CA ALA A 123 -21.40 -10.52 4.87
C ALA A 123 -22.41 -11.68 4.97
N GLN A 124 -22.83 -12.27 3.84
CA GLN A 124 -23.73 -13.41 3.80
C GLN A 124 -23.00 -14.78 3.92
N ILE A 125 -21.68 -14.77 3.86
CA ILE A 125 -20.88 -16.01 3.90
C ILE A 125 -20.40 -16.24 5.34
N PRO A 126 -20.76 -17.34 6.00
CA PRO A 126 -20.19 -17.68 7.30
C PRO A 126 -18.66 -17.75 7.20
N ASP A 127 -17.98 -17.17 8.19
CA ASP A 127 -16.51 -17.16 8.27
C ASP A 127 -15.80 -16.60 7.02
N ALA A 128 -16.46 -15.72 6.26
CA ALA A 128 -15.92 -15.11 5.04
C ALA A 128 -14.49 -14.54 5.21
N ALA A 129 -14.20 -13.98 6.39
CA ALA A 129 -12.88 -13.43 6.68
C ALA A 129 -11.77 -14.49 6.66
N THR A 130 -12.04 -15.69 7.18
CA THR A 130 -11.06 -16.80 7.25
C THR A 130 -11.07 -17.66 5.99
N GLN A 131 -12.22 -17.79 5.32
CA GLN A 131 -12.35 -18.52 4.06
C GLN A 131 -11.95 -17.71 2.83
N ASN A 132 -11.60 -16.43 3.00
CA ASN A 132 -11.15 -15.55 1.95
C ASN A 132 -9.96 -16.18 1.18
N PRO A 133 -10.04 -16.34 -0.16
CA PRO A 133 -8.95 -16.91 -0.97
C PRO A 133 -7.61 -16.19 -0.80
N TYR A 134 -7.61 -14.88 -0.55
CA TYR A 134 -6.39 -14.13 -0.28
C TYR A 134 -5.75 -14.53 1.06
N VAL A 135 -6.54 -14.76 2.11
CA VAL A 135 -6.05 -15.28 3.40
C VAL A 135 -5.41 -16.65 3.22
N GLN A 136 -6.11 -17.56 2.54
CA GLN A 136 -5.59 -18.90 2.28
C GLN A 136 -4.35 -18.86 1.37
N GLY A 137 -4.36 -18.01 0.36
CA GLY A 137 -3.21 -17.79 -0.54
C GLY A 137 -1.97 -17.28 0.21
N ALA A 138 -2.16 -16.33 1.13
CA ALA A 138 -1.08 -15.81 1.96
C ALA A 138 -0.50 -16.88 2.88
N LEU A 139 -1.33 -17.60 3.62
CA LEU A 139 -0.90 -18.65 4.55
C LEU A 139 -0.21 -19.84 3.86
N ASN A 140 -0.60 -20.14 2.62
CA ASN A 140 -0.06 -21.26 1.86
C ASN A 140 1.11 -20.88 0.94
N ARG A 141 1.48 -19.57 0.87
CA ARG A 141 2.62 -19.17 0.04
C ARG A 141 3.94 -19.72 0.58
N ARG A 142 4.82 -20.09 -0.35
CA ARG A 142 6.19 -20.50 0.01
C ARG A 142 6.90 -19.35 0.72
N ASN A 143 7.59 -19.66 1.82
CA ASN A 143 8.28 -18.68 2.66
C ASN A 143 9.74 -19.08 3.00
N LEU A 144 10.30 -20.13 2.37
CA LEU A 144 11.66 -20.58 2.61
C LEU A 144 12.35 -20.96 1.28
N TRP A 145 13.59 -20.49 1.08
CA TRP A 145 14.43 -20.77 -0.08
C TRP A 145 15.87 -20.91 0.36
N THR A 146 16.66 -21.65 -0.42
CA THR A 146 18.11 -21.83 -0.17
C THR A 146 18.90 -20.51 -0.28
N ASP A 147 18.45 -19.61 -1.14
CA ASP A 147 19.08 -18.29 -1.35
C ASP A 147 18.12 -17.32 -2.07
N LYS A 148 18.53 -16.06 -2.20
CA LYS A 148 17.78 -15.03 -2.92
C LYS A 148 17.58 -15.33 -4.40
N LYS A 149 18.51 -16.04 -5.07
CA LYS A 149 18.38 -16.44 -6.47
C LYS A 149 17.28 -17.48 -6.67
N ALA A 150 17.19 -18.44 -5.73
CA ALA A 150 16.09 -19.40 -5.71
C ALA A 150 14.74 -18.73 -5.47
N ALA A 151 14.68 -17.72 -4.59
CA ALA A 151 13.48 -16.89 -4.37
C ALA A 151 13.11 -16.11 -5.64
N PHE A 152 14.07 -15.44 -6.29
CA PHE A 152 13.85 -14.75 -7.56
C PHE A 152 13.29 -15.69 -8.63
N THR A 153 13.93 -16.85 -8.84
CA THR A 153 13.46 -17.85 -9.83
C THR A 153 12.06 -18.36 -9.52
N HIS A 154 11.72 -18.53 -8.23
CA HIS A 154 10.38 -18.91 -7.82
C HIS A 154 9.36 -17.82 -8.17
N TYR A 155 9.61 -16.56 -7.81
CA TYR A 155 8.70 -15.45 -8.05
C TYR A 155 8.54 -15.14 -9.54
N ARG A 156 9.60 -15.20 -10.34
CA ARG A 156 9.54 -14.97 -11.79
C ARG A 156 8.56 -15.91 -12.52
N ARG A 157 8.31 -17.09 -11.98
CA ARG A 157 7.33 -18.06 -12.52
C ARG A 157 5.88 -17.78 -12.12
N LYS A 158 5.64 -16.84 -11.22
CA LYS A 158 4.29 -16.51 -10.76
C LYS A 158 3.67 -15.43 -11.64
N ARG A 159 2.39 -15.60 -11.99
CA ARG A 159 1.65 -14.67 -12.86
C ARG A 159 1.70 -13.23 -12.36
N VAL A 160 1.59 -13.01 -11.06
CA VAL A 160 1.61 -11.68 -10.41
C VAL A 160 2.90 -10.91 -10.71
N PHE A 161 4.03 -11.59 -10.91
CA PHE A 161 5.35 -10.98 -11.13
C PHE A 161 5.80 -10.99 -12.59
N ASN A 162 4.99 -11.50 -13.54
CA ASN A 162 5.42 -11.65 -14.93
C ASN A 162 5.58 -10.32 -15.68
N ARG A 163 4.86 -9.27 -15.25
CA ARG A 163 4.92 -7.92 -15.83
C ARG A 163 6.02 -7.04 -15.21
N TRP A 164 6.61 -7.47 -14.10
CA TRP A 164 7.67 -6.72 -13.45
C TRP A 164 8.97 -6.86 -14.25
N SER A 165 9.73 -5.77 -14.34
CA SER A 165 11.11 -5.87 -14.82
C SER A 165 11.94 -6.76 -13.88
N ASP A 166 13.05 -7.31 -14.37
CA ASP A 166 13.98 -8.06 -13.50
C ASP A 166 14.53 -7.17 -12.39
N ALA A 167 14.76 -5.88 -12.68
CA ALA A 167 15.22 -4.92 -11.70
C ALA A 167 14.18 -4.72 -10.57
N ALA A 168 12.89 -4.54 -10.89
CA ALA A 168 11.83 -4.42 -9.89
C ALA A 168 11.68 -5.70 -9.06
N LEU A 169 11.79 -6.87 -9.69
CA LEU A 169 11.75 -8.14 -8.97
C LEU A 169 12.97 -8.34 -8.06
N TRP A 170 14.17 -7.90 -8.48
CA TRP A 170 15.35 -7.90 -7.61
C TRP A 170 15.23 -6.91 -6.46
N ASP A 171 14.63 -5.73 -6.66
CA ASP A 171 14.35 -4.81 -5.56
C ASP A 171 13.44 -5.48 -4.51
N TYR A 172 12.39 -6.19 -4.95
CA TYR A 172 11.56 -6.99 -4.05
C TYR A 172 12.35 -8.09 -3.34
N VAL A 173 13.06 -8.95 -4.06
CA VAL A 173 13.79 -10.07 -3.48
C VAL A 173 14.88 -9.60 -2.51
N ASN A 174 15.57 -8.50 -2.84
CA ASN A 174 16.64 -7.99 -1.98
C ASN A 174 16.14 -7.42 -0.65
N ASN A 175 14.93 -6.88 -0.62
CA ASN A 175 14.39 -6.18 0.54
C ASN A 175 13.29 -6.96 1.29
N ALA A 176 12.56 -7.85 0.60
CA ALA A 176 11.53 -8.67 1.21
C ALA A 176 12.00 -10.06 1.66
N ILE A 177 13.22 -10.50 1.24
CA ILE A 177 13.80 -11.80 1.57
C ILE A 177 15.06 -11.60 2.40
N VAL A 178 15.06 -12.18 3.61
CA VAL A 178 16.10 -12.02 4.63
C VAL A 178 16.63 -13.38 5.10
N PRO A 179 17.85 -13.46 5.66
CA PRO A 179 18.33 -14.70 6.28
C PRO A 179 17.37 -15.18 7.39
N ASP A 180 17.15 -16.50 7.46
CA ASP A 180 16.34 -17.13 8.50
C ASP A 180 17.13 -17.58 9.74
N GLY A 181 18.48 -17.47 9.66
CA GLY A 181 19.42 -17.88 10.71
C GLY A 181 19.90 -19.34 10.60
N SER A 182 19.34 -20.16 9.72
CA SER A 182 19.79 -21.56 9.48
C SER A 182 20.75 -21.70 8.29
N GLY A 183 20.89 -20.65 7.50
CA GLY A 183 21.63 -20.62 6.23
C GLY A 183 20.71 -20.47 5.02
N ASP A 184 19.40 -20.61 5.20
CA ASP A 184 18.37 -20.35 4.22
C ASP A 184 17.90 -18.89 4.29
N VAL A 185 16.92 -18.52 3.43
CA VAL A 185 16.30 -17.20 3.42
C VAL A 185 14.78 -17.31 3.49
N THR A 186 14.14 -16.34 4.16
CA THR A 186 12.71 -16.32 4.43
C THR A 186 12.10 -14.96 4.16
N LEU A 187 10.77 -14.84 4.27
CA LEU A 187 10.05 -13.58 4.17
C LEU A 187 10.33 -12.67 5.37
N ARG A 188 10.77 -11.44 5.10
CA ARG A 188 10.87 -10.36 6.09
C ARG A 188 9.48 -9.96 6.60
N TYR A 189 8.51 -9.81 5.68
CA TYR A 189 7.11 -9.61 5.98
C TYR A 189 6.42 -10.98 6.06
N LYS A 190 6.15 -11.44 7.27
CA LYS A 190 5.63 -12.79 7.50
C LYS A 190 4.24 -12.98 6.90
N ARG A 191 3.98 -14.13 6.32
CA ARG A 191 2.71 -14.48 5.67
C ARG A 191 1.48 -14.43 6.59
N GLU A 192 1.67 -14.65 7.89
CA GLU A 192 0.62 -14.56 8.92
C GLU A 192 0.10 -13.11 9.06
N TRP A 193 1.00 -12.11 8.94
CA TRP A 193 0.62 -10.70 8.88
C TRP A 193 -0.13 -10.36 7.60
N GLU A 194 0.35 -10.84 6.44
CA GLU A 194 -0.33 -10.65 5.16
C GLU A 194 -1.77 -11.21 5.22
N ALA A 195 -1.93 -12.42 5.76
CA ALA A 195 -3.22 -13.06 5.95
C ALA A 195 -4.12 -12.27 6.92
N ARG A 196 -3.56 -11.71 8.00
CA ARG A 196 -4.31 -10.90 8.97
C ARG A 196 -4.92 -9.66 8.31
N PHE A 197 -4.18 -8.93 7.49
CA PHE A 197 -4.73 -7.79 6.75
C PHE A 197 -5.87 -8.19 5.82
N TYR A 198 -5.73 -9.29 5.09
CA TYR A 198 -6.80 -9.79 4.25
C TYR A 198 -8.02 -10.24 5.04
N SER A 199 -7.85 -10.78 6.25
CA SER A 199 -8.97 -11.15 7.12
C SER A 199 -9.78 -9.95 7.61
N LEU A 200 -9.13 -8.79 7.78
CA LEU A 200 -9.76 -7.54 8.21
C LEU A 200 -10.43 -6.77 7.06
N LEU A 201 -10.08 -7.07 5.81
CA LEU A 201 -10.50 -6.32 4.63
C LEU A 201 -12.02 -6.16 4.53
N LEU A 202 -12.75 -7.24 4.77
CA LEU A 202 -14.21 -7.25 4.70
C LEU A 202 -14.88 -6.46 5.83
N GLN A 203 -14.22 -6.35 6.98
CA GLN A 203 -14.74 -5.61 8.13
C GLN A 203 -14.50 -4.11 8.01
N GLN A 204 -13.41 -3.71 7.36
CA GLN A 204 -12.95 -2.33 7.30
C GLN A 204 -13.40 -1.59 6.03
N GLY A 205 -13.82 -2.33 4.99
CA GLY A 205 -14.15 -1.75 3.69
C GLY A 205 -15.30 -0.73 3.73
N GLY A 206 -16.25 -0.88 4.64
CA GLY A 206 -17.36 0.07 4.82
C GLY A 206 -16.91 1.43 5.34
N ALA A 207 -16.01 1.45 6.33
CA ALA A 207 -15.50 2.67 6.95
C ALA A 207 -14.77 3.60 5.95
N VAL A 208 -14.17 3.03 4.90
CA VAL A 208 -13.52 3.79 3.84
C VAL A 208 -14.53 4.66 3.08
N TRP A 209 -15.66 4.07 2.69
CA TRP A 209 -16.71 4.78 1.95
C TRP A 209 -17.41 5.84 2.80
N GLU A 210 -17.58 5.60 4.09
CA GLU A 210 -18.14 6.57 5.03
C GLU A 210 -17.21 7.78 5.24
N ALA A 211 -15.89 7.55 5.26
CA ALA A 211 -14.90 8.60 5.49
C ALA A 211 -14.57 9.44 4.24
N LEU A 212 -14.73 8.87 3.04
CA LEU A 212 -14.29 9.47 1.79
C LEU A 212 -14.84 10.88 1.50
N PRO A 213 -16.14 11.20 1.78
CA PRO A 213 -16.68 12.55 1.61
C PRO A 213 -16.03 13.63 2.48
N ASP A 214 -15.35 13.24 3.56
CA ASP A 214 -14.73 14.16 4.51
C ASP A 214 -13.28 14.50 4.13
N VAL A 215 -12.73 13.92 3.06
CA VAL A 215 -11.40 14.23 2.52
C VAL A 215 -11.40 15.66 1.95
N ARG A 216 -10.55 16.53 2.50
CA ARG A 216 -10.49 17.96 2.16
C ARG A 216 -9.35 18.33 1.22
N GLN A 217 -8.33 17.47 1.14
CA GLN A 217 -7.13 17.73 0.35
C GLN A 217 -7.41 17.50 -1.14
N PRO A 218 -6.79 18.30 -2.03
CA PRO A 218 -6.69 17.94 -3.43
C PRO A 218 -6.19 16.50 -3.56
N THR A 219 -6.92 15.67 -4.31
CA THR A 219 -6.68 14.23 -4.37
C THR A 219 -6.50 13.78 -5.82
N LEU A 220 -5.40 13.07 -6.08
CA LEU A 220 -5.22 12.23 -7.26
C LEU A 220 -5.70 10.83 -6.95
N ALA A 221 -6.71 10.38 -7.65
CA ALA A 221 -7.26 9.04 -7.60
C ALA A 221 -6.77 8.25 -8.82
N VAL A 222 -5.98 7.19 -8.63
CA VAL A 222 -5.52 6.35 -9.72
C VAL A 222 -6.07 4.95 -9.57
N ARG A 223 -6.69 4.43 -10.63
CA ARG A 223 -7.16 3.05 -10.73
C ARG A 223 -6.41 2.32 -11.82
N ALA A 224 -5.91 1.12 -11.54
CA ALA A 224 -5.40 0.22 -12.59
C ALA A 224 -6.58 -0.41 -13.37
N LEU A 225 -6.53 -0.42 -14.70
CA LEU A 225 -7.65 -0.98 -15.47
C LEU A 225 -7.82 -2.49 -15.29
N GLU A 226 -6.75 -3.20 -14.96
CA GLU A 226 -6.80 -4.66 -14.72
C GLU A 226 -6.76 -5.00 -13.20
N THR A 227 -7.21 -4.07 -12.34
CA THR A 227 -7.32 -4.34 -10.90
C THR A 227 -8.49 -5.28 -10.58
N ASP A 228 -8.30 -6.13 -9.57
CA ASP A 228 -9.33 -6.93 -8.93
C ASP A 228 -9.77 -6.35 -7.57
N THR A 229 -9.18 -5.22 -7.18
CA THR A 229 -9.37 -4.56 -5.88
C THR A 229 -10.36 -3.41 -6.00
N LEU A 230 -10.08 -2.41 -6.83
CA LEU A 230 -10.96 -1.27 -7.08
C LEU A 230 -11.72 -1.49 -8.40
N ILE A 231 -12.78 -2.30 -8.34
CA ILE A 231 -13.62 -2.63 -9.50
C ILE A 231 -14.45 -1.42 -9.97
N PRO A 232 -15.04 -1.44 -11.20
CA PRO A 232 -15.77 -0.28 -11.74
C PRO A 232 -16.85 0.29 -10.83
N GLU A 233 -17.58 -0.53 -10.07
CA GLU A 233 -18.59 -0.08 -9.09
C GLU A 233 -17.96 0.82 -8.02
N GLY A 234 -16.86 0.39 -7.40
CA GLY A 234 -16.16 1.19 -6.40
C GLY A 234 -15.55 2.46 -6.99
N TRP A 235 -15.02 2.38 -8.23
CA TRP A 235 -14.50 3.55 -8.94
C TRP A 235 -15.57 4.61 -9.19
N GLN A 236 -16.76 4.19 -9.64
CA GLN A 236 -17.89 5.06 -9.87
C GLN A 236 -18.39 5.71 -8.57
N LEU A 237 -18.50 4.90 -7.50
CA LEU A 237 -18.89 5.41 -6.19
C LEU A 237 -17.88 6.45 -5.65
N TRP A 238 -16.58 6.23 -5.87
CA TRP A 238 -15.56 7.21 -5.46
C TRP A 238 -15.74 8.54 -6.20
N GLN A 239 -16.00 8.50 -7.53
CA GLN A 239 -16.27 9.70 -8.31
C GLN A 239 -17.50 10.49 -7.81
N GLU A 240 -18.54 9.77 -7.37
CA GLU A 240 -19.75 10.37 -6.81
C GLU A 240 -19.49 11.02 -5.42
N LEU A 241 -18.69 10.35 -4.57
CA LEU A 241 -18.44 10.80 -3.20
C LEU A 241 -17.38 11.91 -3.11
N GLN A 242 -16.45 11.98 -4.05
CA GLN A 242 -15.37 12.97 -4.08
C GLN A 242 -15.22 13.60 -5.47
N PRO A 243 -16.24 14.32 -5.98
CA PRO A 243 -16.24 14.84 -7.36
C PRO A 243 -15.15 15.88 -7.66
N GLY A 244 -14.51 16.42 -6.62
CA GLY A 244 -13.37 17.36 -6.75
C GLY A 244 -12.01 16.70 -6.92
N ALA A 245 -11.89 15.38 -6.88
CA ALA A 245 -10.63 14.69 -7.10
C ALA A 245 -10.29 14.59 -8.60
N THR A 246 -8.99 14.46 -8.91
CA THR A 246 -8.51 14.13 -10.25
C THR A 246 -8.52 12.60 -10.41
N PHE A 247 -9.30 12.08 -11.35
CA PHE A 247 -9.46 10.63 -11.59
C PHE A 247 -8.71 10.18 -12.83
N ILE A 248 -7.81 9.21 -12.69
CA ILE A 248 -7.02 8.64 -13.78
C ILE A 248 -7.12 7.12 -13.76
N GLU A 249 -7.49 6.52 -14.90
CA GLU A 249 -7.41 5.09 -15.13
C GLU A 249 -6.10 4.77 -15.86
N ALA A 250 -5.25 3.94 -15.22
CA ALA A 250 -3.97 3.52 -15.77
C ALA A 250 -4.15 2.25 -16.63
N PRO A 251 -3.91 2.32 -17.95
CA PRO A 251 -4.05 1.16 -18.83
C PRO A 251 -2.88 0.18 -18.68
N ASP A 252 -3.12 -1.07 -19.07
CA ASP A 252 -2.12 -2.14 -19.17
C ASP A 252 -1.36 -2.42 -17.86
N VAL A 253 -1.97 -2.15 -16.71
CA VAL A 253 -1.43 -2.45 -15.38
C VAL A 253 -2.50 -3.07 -14.48
N SER A 254 -2.04 -3.92 -13.55
CA SER A 254 -2.87 -4.52 -12.50
C SER A 254 -2.75 -3.77 -11.17
N HIS A 255 -3.33 -4.33 -10.11
CA HIS A 255 -3.22 -3.79 -8.76
C HIS A 255 -1.79 -3.40 -8.34
N LEU A 256 -0.76 -4.06 -8.86
CA LEU A 256 0.64 -3.78 -8.55
C LEU A 256 1.29 -2.77 -9.51
N LEU A 257 0.53 -1.78 -10.00
CA LEU A 257 0.90 -0.79 -11.01
C LEU A 257 2.25 -0.10 -10.73
N ILE A 258 2.55 0.23 -9.47
CA ILE A 258 3.81 0.88 -9.09
C ILE A 258 5.04 -0.05 -9.14
N MET A 259 4.83 -1.36 -9.25
CA MET A 259 5.89 -2.34 -9.48
C MET A 259 5.96 -2.78 -10.96
N GLU A 260 4.84 -2.74 -11.67
CA GLU A 260 4.78 -3.07 -13.10
C GLU A 260 5.32 -1.94 -13.98
N ARG A 261 5.01 -0.68 -13.62
CA ARG A 261 5.40 0.54 -14.35
C ARG A 261 5.90 1.64 -13.41
N PRO A 262 6.96 1.39 -12.61
CA PRO A 262 7.38 2.29 -11.54
C PRO A 262 7.65 3.72 -12.02
N LEU A 263 8.41 3.90 -13.11
CA LEU A 263 8.76 5.22 -13.62
C LEU A 263 7.55 5.97 -14.19
N ALA A 264 6.65 5.27 -14.88
CA ALA A 264 5.44 5.89 -15.43
C ALA A 264 4.49 6.34 -14.31
N MET A 265 4.36 5.54 -13.25
CA MET A 265 3.52 5.91 -12.10
C MET A 265 4.15 7.05 -11.28
N ALA A 266 5.47 7.08 -11.14
CA ALA A 266 6.17 8.20 -10.51
C ALA A 266 5.95 9.50 -11.32
N GLN A 267 6.11 9.43 -12.65
CA GLN A 267 5.90 10.58 -13.53
C GLN A 267 4.45 11.10 -13.46
N LEU A 268 3.46 10.20 -13.45
CA LEU A 268 2.05 10.56 -13.31
C LEU A 268 1.79 11.33 -12.01
N VAL A 269 2.39 10.91 -10.89
CA VAL A 269 2.29 11.62 -9.61
C VAL A 269 2.98 12.99 -9.70
N LEU A 270 4.19 13.05 -10.28
CA LEU A 270 4.94 14.30 -10.46
C LEU A 270 4.19 15.32 -11.34
N ASP A 271 3.63 14.87 -12.46
CA ASP A 271 2.87 15.73 -13.38
C ASP A 271 1.66 16.35 -12.67
N TRP A 272 0.89 15.54 -11.95
CA TRP A 272 -0.25 16.05 -11.17
C TRP A 272 0.18 17.01 -10.05
N LEU A 273 1.29 16.74 -9.37
CA LEU A 273 1.80 17.63 -8.32
C LEU A 273 2.25 18.99 -8.88
N ALA A 274 2.71 19.03 -10.14
CA ALA A 274 3.15 20.24 -10.82
C ALA A 274 1.99 21.12 -11.33
N GLU A 275 0.80 20.54 -11.57
CA GLU A 275 -0.38 21.26 -12.08
C GLU A 275 -1.10 22.11 -11.01
N GLY A 276 -0.83 21.93 -9.75
CA GLY A 276 -1.51 22.58 -8.63
C GLY A 276 -0.59 23.00 -7.51
#